data_30e39f049f74d30fa93ccf83ab03d575
#
_entry.id   30e39f049f74d30fa93ccf83ab03d575
#
_cell.length_a   1.000
_cell.length_b   1.000
_cell.length_c   1.000
_cell.angle_alpha   90.00
_cell.angle_beta   90.00
_cell.angle_gamma   90.00
#
_symmetry.space_group_name_H-M   'P 1'
#
loop_
_entity.id
_entity.type
_entity.pdbx_description
1 polymer ?
#
loop_
_entity_poly.entity_id
_entity_poly.type
_entity_poly.pdbx_seq_one_letter_code
_entity_poly.pdbx_strand_id
1 'polypeptide(L)'
;MADTNTVKLLEGKSLTIREQLIRLCNHINIHIGGDMSVCDVMTVIWQYAMKYDPANPKMEDRDRFILSKGHAAAVTSLNQALLGCYEMSDIFNEYATNYGRFGMHSCNLINDHVEVSTGSLGHGLPVAAGIAQALKMKGNKTSRVYVVMGDAEQAEGSLWEAAMSAPNFKLGNLVGVIDRNNCSLMGFTEERFPMGDLGAKWAAFGWNVIEVDGHDMAALIDVFDNLPAADSDVPTLIVAKTVKGHGVSYMDNNPAWHAGTITDEYMEQALAELKADYEKKWGEA
;
A
#
# COMPACT_ATOMS: atom_id res chain seq x y z
N MET A 1 9.82 0.16 -20.75
CA MET A 1 10.32 1.25 -19.87
C MET A 1 9.22 2.29 -19.72
N ALA A 2 8.92 2.68 -18.51
CA ALA A 2 7.91 3.68 -18.22
C ALA A 2 8.24 5.03 -18.92
N ASP A 3 7.21 5.72 -19.40
CA ASP A 3 7.38 7.05 -19.99
C ASP A 3 7.77 8.07 -18.91
N THR A 4 8.78 8.90 -19.21
CA THR A 4 9.33 9.88 -18.25
C THR A 4 8.26 10.85 -17.71
N ASN A 5 7.28 11.25 -18.53
CA ASN A 5 6.21 12.15 -18.10
C ASN A 5 5.28 11.44 -17.09
N THR A 6 4.97 10.18 -17.33
CA THR A 6 4.19 9.33 -16.39
C THR A 6 4.91 9.17 -15.07
N VAL A 7 6.23 8.90 -15.10
CA VAL A 7 7.06 8.81 -13.89
C VAL A 7 7.02 10.13 -13.12
N LYS A 8 7.29 11.26 -13.78
CA LYS A 8 7.24 12.59 -13.14
C LYS A 8 5.87 12.89 -12.53
N LEU A 9 4.79 12.57 -13.25
CA LEU A 9 3.41 12.76 -12.75
C LEU A 9 3.14 11.95 -11.48
N LEU A 10 3.52 10.67 -11.45
CA LEU A 10 3.28 9.81 -10.30
C LEU A 10 4.19 10.16 -9.12
N GLU A 11 5.43 10.56 -9.35
CA GLU A 11 6.29 11.08 -8.27
C GLU A 11 5.74 12.39 -7.70
N GLY A 12 5.18 13.29 -8.51
CA GLY A 12 4.49 14.48 -8.03
C GLY A 12 3.25 14.16 -7.19
N LYS A 13 2.47 13.14 -7.59
CA LYS A 13 1.35 12.64 -6.79
C LYS A 13 1.83 12.01 -5.48
N SER A 14 2.91 11.25 -5.51
CA SER A 14 3.50 10.66 -4.31
C SER A 14 4.05 11.72 -3.36
N LEU A 15 4.68 12.77 -3.87
CA LEU A 15 5.07 13.94 -3.08
C LEU A 15 3.84 14.58 -2.41
N THR A 16 2.78 14.84 -3.16
CA THR A 16 1.53 15.38 -2.61
C THR A 16 1.01 14.52 -1.46
N ILE A 17 0.97 13.19 -1.63
CA ILE A 17 0.52 12.27 -0.57
C ILE A 17 1.43 12.36 0.66
N ARG A 18 2.76 12.36 0.49
CA ARG A 18 3.71 12.49 1.61
C ARG A 18 3.54 13.80 2.36
N GLU A 19 3.37 14.91 1.65
CA GLU A 19 3.11 16.21 2.29
C GLU A 19 1.83 16.17 3.13
N GLN A 20 0.75 15.56 2.60
CA GLN A 20 -0.50 15.42 3.36
C GLN A 20 -0.35 14.48 4.55
N LEU A 21 0.42 13.39 4.44
CA LEU A 21 0.74 12.50 5.57
C LEU A 21 1.47 13.26 6.68
N ILE A 22 2.46 14.08 6.34
CA ILE A 22 3.21 14.91 7.28
C ILE A 22 2.29 15.92 7.98
N ARG A 23 1.43 16.61 7.23
CA ARG A 23 0.44 17.55 7.80
C ARG A 23 -0.58 16.83 8.69
N LEU A 24 -1.06 15.66 8.28
CA LEU A 24 -1.98 14.86 9.09
C LEU A 24 -1.31 14.36 10.37
N CYS A 25 -0.04 13.95 10.31
CA CYS A 25 0.76 13.53 11.46
C CYS A 25 1.00 14.68 12.47
N ASN A 26 1.10 15.91 11.99
CA ASN A 26 1.15 17.09 12.85
C ASN A 26 -0.20 17.34 13.55
N HIS A 27 -1.29 17.05 12.86
CA HIS A 27 -2.65 17.27 13.38
C HIS A 27 -3.10 16.17 14.35
N ILE A 28 -2.81 14.89 14.05
CA ILE A 28 -3.28 13.73 14.82
C ILE A 28 -2.29 12.56 14.74
N ASN A 29 -2.39 11.64 15.69
CA ASN A 29 -1.59 10.41 15.70
C ASN A 29 -1.95 9.50 14.52
N ILE A 30 -0.96 9.15 13.70
CA ILE A 30 -1.08 8.17 12.60
C ILE A 30 0.10 7.19 12.63
N HIS A 31 0.04 6.12 11.83
CA HIS A 31 1.14 5.15 11.68
C HIS A 31 2.13 5.61 10.59
N ILE A 32 2.67 6.83 10.78
CA ILE A 32 3.42 7.60 9.79
C ILE A 32 4.54 6.82 9.10
N GLY A 33 5.33 6.03 9.84
CA GLY A 33 6.47 5.31 9.26
C GLY A 33 6.05 4.26 8.24
N GLY A 34 4.95 3.55 8.51
CA GLY A 34 4.38 2.55 7.60
C GLY A 34 3.58 3.14 6.44
N ASP A 35 3.00 4.32 6.63
CA ASP A 35 2.35 5.10 5.57
C ASP A 35 3.40 5.64 4.58
N MET A 36 4.51 6.22 5.09
CA MET A 36 5.58 6.78 4.27
C MET A 36 6.33 5.72 3.47
N SER A 37 6.60 4.52 4.06
CA SER A 37 7.31 3.44 3.37
C SER A 37 6.57 2.94 2.13
N VAL A 38 5.27 2.78 2.20
CA VAL A 38 4.48 2.18 1.14
C VAL A 38 3.90 3.21 0.15
N CYS A 39 4.18 4.50 0.35
CA CYS A 39 3.54 5.60 -0.36
C CYS A 39 3.68 5.49 -1.90
N ASP A 40 4.88 5.21 -2.44
CA ASP A 40 5.10 5.11 -3.88
C ASP A 40 4.33 3.92 -4.48
N VAL A 41 4.38 2.76 -3.82
CA VAL A 41 3.63 1.57 -4.21
C VAL A 41 2.12 1.85 -4.22
N MET A 42 1.60 2.49 -3.17
CA MET A 42 0.18 2.86 -3.06
C MET A 42 -0.22 3.86 -4.14
N THR A 43 0.66 4.82 -4.44
CA THR A 43 0.43 5.80 -5.51
C THR A 43 0.34 5.09 -6.87
N VAL A 44 1.23 4.14 -7.18
CA VAL A 44 1.13 3.39 -8.44
C VAL A 44 -0.15 2.57 -8.49
N ILE A 45 -0.52 1.87 -7.42
CA ILE A 45 -1.75 1.06 -7.39
C ILE A 45 -2.98 1.93 -7.64
N TRP A 46 -3.17 3.00 -6.87
CA TRP A 46 -4.40 3.81 -6.91
C TRP A 46 -4.46 4.81 -8.05
N GLN A 47 -3.32 5.38 -8.47
CA GLN A 47 -3.29 6.45 -9.44
C GLN A 47 -2.97 5.98 -10.87
N TYR A 48 -2.58 4.70 -11.03
CA TYR A 48 -2.13 4.19 -12.32
C TYR A 48 -2.65 2.79 -12.66
N ALA A 49 -2.39 1.80 -11.80
CA ALA A 49 -2.56 0.39 -12.18
C ALA A 49 -4.00 -0.12 -12.04
N MET A 50 -4.74 0.35 -11.03
CA MET A 50 -6.03 -0.21 -10.64
C MET A 50 -7.17 0.36 -11.49
N LYS A 51 -8.01 -0.52 -12.03
CA LYS A 51 -9.28 -0.15 -12.67
C LYS A 51 -10.31 0.17 -11.60
N TYR A 52 -10.49 1.46 -11.33
CA TYR A 52 -11.40 1.94 -10.31
C TYR A 52 -12.08 3.24 -10.74
N ASP A 53 -13.40 3.34 -10.55
CA ASP A 53 -14.17 4.56 -10.78
C ASP A 53 -14.64 5.12 -9.43
N PRO A 54 -14.12 6.28 -8.98
CA PRO A 54 -14.51 6.88 -7.72
C PRO A 54 -16.00 7.27 -7.67
N ALA A 55 -16.63 7.55 -8.81
CA ALA A 55 -18.06 7.86 -8.89
C ALA A 55 -18.94 6.59 -8.81
N ASN A 56 -18.36 5.40 -9.04
CA ASN A 56 -19.06 4.13 -8.99
C ASN A 56 -18.25 3.07 -8.22
N PRO A 57 -18.09 3.21 -6.89
CA PRO A 57 -17.27 2.32 -6.08
C PRO A 57 -17.78 0.87 -6.02
N LYS A 58 -19.00 0.62 -6.52
CA LYS A 58 -19.63 -0.71 -6.57
C LYS A 58 -19.68 -1.31 -7.97
N MET A 59 -19.02 -0.69 -8.96
CA MET A 59 -18.90 -1.23 -10.32
C MET A 59 -18.43 -2.70 -10.28
N GLU A 60 -19.16 -3.60 -10.97
CA GLU A 60 -18.96 -5.03 -10.82
C GLU A 60 -17.61 -5.52 -11.36
N ASP A 61 -17.15 -4.94 -12.46
CA ASP A 61 -15.92 -5.30 -13.17
C ASP A 61 -14.71 -4.43 -12.77
N ARG A 62 -14.80 -3.70 -11.65
CA ARG A 62 -13.65 -2.99 -11.07
C ARG A 62 -12.65 -3.94 -10.44
N ASP A 63 -11.44 -3.48 -10.28
CA ASP A 63 -10.47 -4.12 -9.39
C ASP A 63 -10.88 -3.98 -7.91
N ARG A 64 -10.27 -4.78 -7.06
CA ARG A 64 -10.48 -4.78 -5.61
C ARG A 64 -9.18 -4.50 -4.91
N PHE A 65 -9.23 -3.71 -3.85
CA PHE A 65 -8.07 -3.36 -3.04
C PHE A 65 -8.30 -3.72 -1.57
N ILE A 66 -7.35 -4.45 -0.97
CA ILE A 66 -7.35 -4.79 0.44
C ILE A 66 -6.03 -4.31 1.06
N LEU A 67 -6.14 -3.47 2.09
CA LEU A 67 -5.01 -3.09 2.90
C LEU A 67 -4.86 -4.07 4.06
N SER A 68 -4.03 -5.12 3.93
CA SER A 68 -3.83 -6.11 5.00
C SER A 68 -3.08 -5.51 6.19
N LYS A 69 -2.02 -4.70 5.94
CA LYS A 69 -1.41 -3.84 6.95
C LYS A 69 -2.32 -2.65 7.28
N GLY A 70 -3.48 -2.93 7.91
CA GLY A 70 -4.58 -2.00 8.09
C GLY A 70 -4.23 -0.69 8.79
N HIS A 71 -3.10 -0.66 9.49
CA HIS A 71 -2.57 0.53 10.14
C HIS A 71 -2.05 1.61 9.15
N ALA A 72 -1.75 1.26 7.88
CA ALA A 72 -1.44 2.23 6.82
C ALA A 72 -2.72 2.82 6.17
N ALA A 73 -3.73 3.12 6.99
CA ALA A 73 -5.01 3.63 6.52
C ALA A 73 -4.93 5.08 6.00
N ALA A 74 -4.01 5.88 6.54
CA ALA A 74 -3.86 7.27 6.14
C ALA A 74 -3.39 7.39 4.68
N VAL A 75 -2.34 6.68 4.28
CA VAL A 75 -1.86 6.71 2.89
C VAL A 75 -2.91 6.19 1.90
N THR A 76 -3.72 5.20 2.32
CA THR A 76 -4.83 4.69 1.51
C THR A 76 -5.90 5.77 1.30
N SER A 77 -6.37 6.38 2.39
CA SER A 77 -7.40 7.42 2.33
C SER A 77 -6.95 8.64 1.51
N LEU A 78 -5.69 9.07 1.66
CA LEU A 78 -5.14 10.18 0.89
C LEU A 78 -5.04 9.84 -0.61
N ASN A 79 -4.67 8.62 -0.97
CA ASN A 79 -4.69 8.18 -2.37
C ASN A 79 -6.11 8.13 -2.94
N GLN A 80 -7.08 7.67 -2.17
CA GLN A 80 -8.49 7.67 -2.56
C GLN A 80 -9.02 9.11 -2.76
N ALA A 81 -8.67 10.05 -1.87
CA ALA A 81 -9.02 11.46 -2.05
C ALA A 81 -8.38 12.05 -3.31
N LEU A 82 -7.09 11.77 -3.56
CA LEU A 82 -6.40 12.24 -4.76
C LEU A 82 -6.99 11.65 -6.05
N LEU A 83 -7.59 10.47 -5.97
CA LEU A 83 -8.34 9.85 -7.08
C LEU A 83 -9.74 10.48 -7.26
N GLY A 84 -10.26 11.20 -6.26
CA GLY A 84 -11.57 11.85 -6.31
C GLY A 84 -12.70 11.09 -5.62
N CYS A 85 -12.38 10.16 -4.69
CA CYS A 85 -13.39 9.44 -3.90
C CYS A 85 -14.10 10.36 -2.90
N TYR A 86 -13.41 11.39 -2.40
CA TYR A 86 -13.88 12.41 -1.46
C TYR A 86 -12.88 13.58 -1.42
N GLU A 87 -13.27 14.66 -0.74
CA GLU A 87 -12.39 15.81 -0.62
C GLU A 87 -11.23 15.54 0.36
N MET A 88 -10.05 16.08 0.07
CA MET A 88 -8.89 15.96 0.95
C MET A 88 -9.16 16.51 2.35
N SER A 89 -9.92 17.60 2.46
CA SER A 89 -10.34 18.23 3.72
C SER A 89 -11.20 17.31 4.61
N ASP A 90 -11.93 16.39 4.02
CA ASP A 90 -12.75 15.43 4.78
C ASP A 90 -11.86 14.54 5.66
N ILE A 91 -10.69 14.15 5.14
CA ILE A 91 -9.73 13.34 5.92
C ILE A 91 -9.27 14.12 7.14
N PHE A 92 -8.84 15.38 6.98
CA PHE A 92 -8.40 16.20 8.11
C PHE A 92 -9.47 16.46 9.15
N ASN A 93 -10.73 16.57 8.72
CA ASN A 93 -11.85 16.82 9.61
C ASN A 93 -12.34 15.56 10.35
N GLU A 94 -12.19 14.38 9.76
CA GLU A 94 -12.85 13.16 10.22
C GLU A 94 -11.89 12.05 10.67
N TYR A 95 -10.57 12.15 10.38
CA TYR A 95 -9.62 11.07 10.69
C TYR A 95 -9.54 10.80 12.19
N ALA A 96 -9.76 9.54 12.58
CA ALA A 96 -9.77 9.07 13.96
C ALA A 96 -10.70 9.85 14.90
N THR A 97 -11.74 10.50 14.37
CA THR A 97 -12.78 11.16 15.16
C THR A 97 -13.95 10.22 15.43
N ASN A 98 -14.78 10.54 16.44
CA ASN A 98 -16.02 9.81 16.69
C ASN A 98 -16.97 9.97 15.49
N TYR A 99 -17.45 8.85 14.95
CA TYR A 99 -18.33 8.79 13.77
C TYR A 99 -17.69 9.25 12.45
N GLY A 100 -16.37 9.53 12.42
CA GLY A 100 -15.65 9.87 11.21
C GLY A 100 -15.50 8.66 10.27
N ARG A 101 -15.44 8.94 8.98
CA ARG A 101 -15.29 7.91 7.92
C ARG A 101 -13.89 7.29 7.86
N PHE A 102 -12.89 7.97 8.42
CA PHE A 102 -11.48 7.61 8.32
C PHE A 102 -10.94 7.20 9.68
N GLY A 103 -10.86 5.91 9.93
CA GLY A 103 -10.25 5.37 11.15
C GLY A 103 -8.75 5.18 11.01
N MET A 104 -8.04 5.02 12.14
CA MET A 104 -6.63 4.58 12.14
C MET A 104 -6.44 3.21 11.46
N HIS A 105 -7.51 2.46 11.27
CA HIS A 105 -7.63 1.25 10.47
C HIS A 105 -8.86 1.37 9.57
N SER A 106 -8.74 0.88 8.34
CA SER A 106 -9.82 1.00 7.35
C SER A 106 -11.07 0.22 7.77
N CYS A 107 -12.25 0.83 7.59
CA CYS A 107 -13.54 0.24 7.97
C CYS A 107 -14.56 0.38 6.82
N ASN A 108 -15.04 -0.76 6.30
CA ASN A 108 -16.00 -0.79 5.19
C ASN A 108 -17.47 -0.58 5.64
N LEU A 109 -17.72 -0.45 6.93
CA LEU A 109 -19.08 -0.17 7.45
C LEU A 109 -19.42 1.33 7.35
N ILE A 110 -18.40 2.19 7.24
CA ILE A 110 -18.54 3.65 7.26
C ILE A 110 -17.89 4.34 6.05
N ASN A 111 -17.17 3.59 5.21
CA ASN A 111 -16.52 4.11 4.00
C ASN A 111 -16.74 3.13 2.82
N ASP A 112 -17.55 3.54 1.84
CA ASP A 112 -17.91 2.73 0.66
C ASP A 112 -16.71 2.42 -0.27
N HIS A 113 -15.60 3.14 -0.15
CA HIS A 113 -14.36 2.91 -0.91
C HIS A 113 -13.41 1.92 -0.22
N VAL A 114 -13.79 1.37 0.92
CA VAL A 114 -13.06 0.32 1.64
C VAL A 114 -13.73 -1.02 1.36
N GLU A 115 -13.00 -1.96 0.77
CA GLU A 115 -13.53 -3.29 0.42
C GLU A 115 -13.79 -4.14 1.67
N VAL A 116 -12.86 -4.11 2.62
CA VAL A 116 -12.88 -4.94 3.84
C VAL A 116 -12.27 -4.17 5.00
N SER A 117 -12.92 -4.23 6.15
CA SER A 117 -12.33 -3.74 7.41
C SER A 117 -11.11 -4.58 7.79
N THR A 118 -10.00 -3.93 8.08
CA THR A 118 -8.75 -4.60 8.44
C THR A 118 -8.11 -3.97 9.68
N GLY A 119 -7.04 -4.58 10.19
CA GLY A 119 -6.35 -4.15 11.40
C GLY A 119 -5.74 -5.33 12.14
N SER A 120 -6.43 -6.48 12.16
CA SER A 120 -5.82 -7.75 12.56
C SER A 120 -4.92 -8.25 11.43
N LEU A 121 -3.61 -8.18 11.64
CA LEU A 121 -2.62 -8.57 10.63
C LEU A 121 -2.79 -10.04 10.20
N GLY A 122 -2.38 -10.37 8.99
CA GLY A 122 -2.49 -11.71 8.41
C GLY A 122 -3.87 -12.07 7.84
N HIS A 123 -4.92 -11.24 8.05
CA HIS A 123 -6.27 -11.55 7.60
C HIS A 123 -6.63 -10.98 6.21
N GLY A 124 -5.90 -9.97 5.74
CA GLY A 124 -6.19 -9.36 4.44
C GLY A 124 -5.97 -10.32 3.27
N LEU A 125 -4.90 -11.11 3.28
CA LEU A 125 -4.62 -12.05 2.20
C LEU A 125 -5.64 -13.19 2.11
N PRO A 126 -6.06 -13.88 3.19
CA PRO A 126 -7.13 -14.88 3.13
C PRO A 126 -8.43 -14.32 2.55
N VAL A 127 -8.81 -13.10 2.95
CA VAL A 127 -10.01 -12.43 2.42
C VAL A 127 -9.82 -12.09 0.95
N ALA A 128 -8.67 -11.55 0.56
CA ALA A 128 -8.34 -11.26 -0.83
C ALA A 128 -8.39 -12.51 -1.72
N ALA A 129 -7.86 -13.65 -1.24
CA ALA A 129 -7.94 -14.93 -1.93
C ALA A 129 -9.39 -15.39 -2.11
N GLY A 130 -10.24 -15.23 -1.09
CA GLY A 130 -11.67 -15.52 -1.17
C GLY A 130 -12.39 -14.66 -2.22
N ILE A 131 -12.09 -13.37 -2.27
CA ILE A 131 -12.64 -12.43 -3.27
C ILE A 131 -12.15 -12.81 -4.68
N ALA A 132 -10.85 -13.09 -4.84
CA ALA A 132 -10.27 -13.50 -6.12
C ALA A 132 -10.93 -14.80 -6.64
N GLN A 133 -11.13 -15.78 -5.76
CA GLN A 133 -11.84 -17.02 -6.08
C GLN A 133 -13.30 -16.74 -6.47
N ALA A 134 -14.00 -15.87 -5.77
CA ALA A 134 -15.39 -15.53 -6.09
C ALA A 134 -15.51 -14.84 -7.47
N LEU A 135 -14.59 -13.94 -7.82
CA LEU A 135 -14.53 -13.32 -9.15
C LEU A 135 -14.30 -14.38 -10.23
N LYS A 136 -13.36 -15.30 -10.01
CA LYS A 136 -13.09 -16.40 -10.92
C LYS A 136 -14.32 -17.31 -11.11
N MET A 137 -15.01 -17.67 -10.03
CA MET A 137 -16.24 -18.49 -10.08
C MET A 137 -17.37 -17.80 -10.84
N LYS A 138 -17.44 -16.46 -10.82
CA LYS A 138 -18.37 -15.66 -11.61
C LYS A 138 -17.96 -15.52 -13.08
N GLY A 139 -16.84 -16.09 -13.49
CA GLY A 139 -16.33 -15.99 -14.87
C GLY A 139 -15.67 -14.64 -15.19
N ASN A 140 -15.37 -13.81 -14.18
CA ASN A 140 -14.66 -12.56 -14.39
C ASN A 140 -13.18 -12.86 -14.73
N LYS A 141 -12.70 -12.35 -15.86
CA LYS A 141 -11.37 -12.62 -16.42
C LYS A 141 -10.46 -11.39 -16.41
N THR A 142 -10.95 -10.24 -15.96
CA THR A 142 -10.26 -8.96 -16.11
C THR A 142 -9.95 -8.28 -14.79
N SER A 143 -10.84 -8.43 -13.79
CA SER A 143 -10.65 -7.76 -12.50
C SER A 143 -9.58 -8.45 -11.66
N ARG A 144 -8.72 -7.64 -11.07
CA ARG A 144 -7.68 -8.07 -10.15
C ARG A 144 -8.08 -7.79 -8.70
N VAL A 145 -7.45 -8.50 -7.79
CA VAL A 145 -7.49 -8.25 -6.35
C VAL A 145 -6.08 -7.91 -5.89
N TYR A 146 -5.86 -6.68 -5.51
CA TYR A 146 -4.62 -6.19 -4.93
C TYR A 146 -4.68 -6.28 -3.41
N VAL A 147 -3.65 -6.83 -2.78
CA VAL A 147 -3.53 -6.86 -1.32
C VAL A 147 -2.16 -6.39 -0.89
N VAL A 148 -2.12 -5.37 -0.03
CA VAL A 148 -0.87 -4.80 0.49
C VAL A 148 -0.66 -5.26 1.92
N MET A 149 0.46 -5.93 2.15
CA MET A 149 0.87 -6.56 3.40
C MET A 149 2.15 -5.91 3.94
N GLY A 150 2.37 -5.99 5.23
CA GLY A 150 3.66 -5.68 5.84
C GLY A 150 4.59 -6.90 5.88
N ASP A 151 5.88 -6.64 6.03
CA ASP A 151 6.87 -7.71 6.19
C ASP A 151 6.80 -8.36 7.58
N ALA A 152 6.64 -7.59 8.66
CA ALA A 152 6.42 -8.14 10.00
C ALA A 152 5.09 -8.93 10.10
N GLU A 153 4.12 -8.60 9.27
CA GLU A 153 2.85 -9.34 9.14
C GLU A 153 3.05 -10.78 8.68
N GLN A 154 4.18 -11.09 8.04
CA GLN A 154 4.52 -12.45 7.62
C GLN A 154 4.74 -13.43 8.80
N ALA A 155 4.74 -12.94 10.04
CA ALA A 155 4.71 -13.78 11.24
C ALA A 155 3.34 -14.44 11.50
N GLU A 156 2.27 -13.99 10.82
CA GLU A 156 0.91 -14.51 11.04
C GLU A 156 0.65 -15.81 10.26
N GLY A 157 0.12 -16.83 10.96
CA GLY A 157 -0.10 -18.16 10.37
C GLY A 157 -1.12 -18.19 9.24
N SER A 158 -2.23 -17.45 9.39
CA SER A 158 -3.31 -17.37 8.39
C SER A 158 -2.84 -16.85 7.02
N LEU A 159 -1.80 -16.02 7.01
CA LEU A 159 -1.18 -15.54 5.78
C LEU A 159 -0.57 -16.70 4.98
N TRP A 160 0.17 -17.61 5.66
CA TRP A 160 0.79 -18.75 4.99
C TRP A 160 -0.23 -19.80 4.55
N GLU A 161 -1.34 -19.96 5.28
CA GLU A 161 -2.47 -20.79 4.83
C GLU A 161 -3.06 -20.27 3.51
N ALA A 162 -3.24 -18.95 3.40
CA ALA A 162 -3.69 -18.33 2.16
C ALA A 162 -2.63 -18.38 1.06
N ALA A 163 -1.34 -18.18 1.40
CA ALA A 163 -0.24 -18.29 0.46
C ALA A 163 -0.15 -19.68 -0.20
N MET A 164 -0.43 -20.73 0.57
CA MET A 164 -0.50 -22.11 0.07
C MET A 164 -1.77 -22.36 -0.77
N SER A 165 -2.91 -21.79 -0.38
CA SER A 165 -4.18 -22.04 -1.07
C SER A 165 -4.32 -21.30 -2.40
N ALA A 166 -3.79 -20.10 -2.53
CA ALA A 166 -3.97 -19.27 -3.73
C ALA A 166 -3.44 -19.93 -5.02
N PRO A 167 -2.25 -20.52 -5.09
CA PRO A 167 -1.81 -21.28 -6.26
C PRO A 167 -2.63 -22.54 -6.51
N ASN A 168 -3.08 -23.23 -5.45
CA ASN A 168 -3.92 -24.42 -5.58
C ASN A 168 -5.27 -24.12 -6.26
N PHE A 169 -5.84 -22.93 -5.96
CA PHE A 169 -7.05 -22.43 -6.62
C PHE A 169 -6.76 -21.69 -7.93
N LYS A 170 -5.48 -21.60 -8.31
CA LYS A 170 -5.03 -20.95 -9.55
C LYS A 170 -5.53 -19.50 -9.64
N LEU A 171 -5.29 -18.70 -8.62
CA LEU A 171 -5.78 -17.33 -8.50
C LEU A 171 -4.85 -16.32 -9.19
N GLY A 172 -4.71 -16.38 -10.51
CA GLY A 172 -3.87 -15.44 -11.28
C GLY A 172 -4.35 -13.99 -11.23
N ASN A 173 -5.60 -13.76 -10.81
CA ASN A 173 -6.14 -12.44 -10.53
C ASN A 173 -5.77 -11.87 -9.15
N LEU A 174 -5.04 -12.60 -8.33
CA LEU A 174 -4.56 -12.14 -7.01
C LEU A 174 -3.14 -11.61 -7.12
N VAL A 175 -2.95 -10.35 -6.72
CA VAL A 175 -1.65 -9.67 -6.68
C VAL A 175 -1.38 -9.25 -5.24
N GLY A 176 -0.43 -9.93 -4.60
CA GLY A 176 0.09 -9.57 -3.28
C GLY A 176 1.25 -8.59 -3.40
N VAL A 177 1.32 -7.61 -2.51
CA VAL A 177 2.48 -6.72 -2.37
C VAL A 177 2.94 -6.75 -0.92
N ILE A 178 4.23 -7.01 -0.68
CA ILE A 178 4.85 -6.88 0.63
C ILE A 178 5.62 -5.57 0.69
N ASP A 179 5.24 -4.69 1.61
CA ASP A 179 6.03 -3.54 2.03
C ASP A 179 7.21 -4.03 2.88
N ARG A 180 8.36 -4.31 2.22
CA ARG A 180 9.56 -4.87 2.85
C ARG A 180 10.44 -3.75 3.40
N ASN A 181 9.97 -3.08 4.46
CA ASN A 181 10.67 -1.97 5.10
C ASN A 181 11.59 -2.40 6.26
N ASN A 182 11.71 -3.70 6.53
CA ASN A 182 12.53 -4.32 7.57
C ASN A 182 12.23 -3.88 9.02
N CYS A 183 11.08 -3.26 9.28
CA CYS A 183 10.72 -2.75 10.59
C CYS A 183 9.34 -3.24 11.05
N SER A 184 9.28 -3.68 12.29
CA SER A 184 8.05 -3.90 13.06
C SER A 184 7.80 -2.75 14.04
N LEU A 185 6.74 -2.84 14.84
CA LEU A 185 6.54 -1.99 16.03
C LEU A 185 7.68 -2.17 17.06
N MET A 186 8.23 -3.39 17.16
CA MET A 186 9.19 -3.79 18.20
C MET A 186 10.66 -3.60 17.80
N GLY A 187 10.94 -3.04 16.62
CA GLY A 187 12.30 -2.90 16.08
C GLY A 187 12.48 -3.55 14.72
N PHE A 188 13.71 -3.80 14.33
CA PHE A 188 14.01 -4.41 13.04
C PHE A 188 13.52 -5.87 12.97
N THR A 189 12.91 -6.26 11.84
CA THR A 189 12.32 -7.61 11.67
C THR A 189 13.38 -8.70 11.78
N GLU A 190 14.54 -8.51 11.18
CA GLU A 190 15.62 -9.52 11.19
C GLU A 190 16.25 -9.73 12.58
N GLU A 191 16.09 -8.77 13.50
CA GLU A 191 16.54 -8.90 14.89
C GLU A 191 15.47 -9.54 15.79
N ARG A 192 14.20 -9.30 15.51
CA ARG A 192 13.07 -9.71 16.36
C ARG A 192 12.45 -11.03 15.94
N PHE A 193 12.23 -11.18 14.65
CA PHE A 193 11.68 -12.36 14.02
C PHE A 193 12.24 -12.47 12.61
N PRO A 194 13.39 -13.08 12.39
CA PRO A 194 14.06 -13.13 11.10
C PRO A 194 13.17 -13.67 9.99
N MET A 195 12.86 -12.83 9.01
CA MET A 195 12.04 -13.19 7.86
C MET A 195 12.85 -13.93 6.79
N GLY A 196 14.17 -13.69 6.75
CA GLY A 196 15.06 -14.26 5.74
C GLY A 196 14.61 -13.92 4.31
N ASP A 197 14.82 -14.85 3.40
CA ASP A 197 14.40 -14.71 2.00
C ASP A 197 12.89 -14.95 1.85
N LEU A 198 12.11 -13.86 1.91
CA LEU A 198 10.66 -13.92 1.72
C LEU A 198 10.29 -14.35 0.30
N GLY A 199 11.02 -13.86 -0.70
CA GLY A 199 10.77 -14.21 -2.09
C GLY A 199 10.88 -15.72 -2.32
N ALA A 200 11.94 -16.34 -1.83
CA ALA A 200 12.11 -17.79 -1.94
C ALA A 200 11.01 -18.58 -1.21
N LYS A 201 10.57 -18.13 -0.02
CA LYS A 201 9.47 -18.77 0.71
C LYS A 201 8.17 -18.78 -0.09
N TRP A 202 7.81 -17.63 -0.67
CA TRP A 202 6.59 -17.50 -1.46
C TRP A 202 6.67 -18.25 -2.79
N ALA A 203 7.84 -18.23 -3.46
CA ALA A 203 8.06 -19.01 -4.66
C ALA A 203 7.92 -20.51 -4.42
N ALA A 204 8.34 -21.02 -3.24
CA ALA A 204 8.17 -22.40 -2.84
C ALA A 204 6.70 -22.82 -2.71
N PHE A 205 5.77 -21.89 -2.44
CA PHE A 205 4.32 -22.14 -2.50
C PHE A 205 3.75 -22.08 -3.92
N GLY A 206 4.52 -21.67 -4.93
CA GLY A 206 4.08 -21.62 -6.33
C GLY A 206 3.62 -20.25 -6.80
N TRP A 207 3.99 -19.16 -6.11
CA TRP A 207 3.73 -17.79 -6.55
C TRP A 207 4.76 -17.34 -7.59
N ASN A 208 4.31 -16.52 -8.55
CA ASN A 208 5.21 -15.71 -9.36
C ASN A 208 5.73 -14.55 -8.51
N VAL A 209 7.02 -14.53 -8.20
CA VAL A 209 7.60 -13.53 -7.30
C VAL A 209 8.44 -12.53 -8.07
N ILE A 210 8.18 -11.24 -7.84
CA ILE A 210 8.90 -10.11 -8.41
C ILE A 210 9.46 -9.28 -7.26
N GLU A 211 10.76 -9.08 -7.22
CA GLU A 211 11.41 -8.15 -6.29
C GLU A 211 11.67 -6.82 -6.99
N VAL A 212 11.36 -5.71 -6.32
CA VAL A 212 11.51 -4.36 -6.88
C VAL A 212 11.94 -3.39 -5.79
N ASP A 213 12.69 -2.34 -6.17
CA ASP A 213 12.87 -1.17 -5.34
C ASP A 213 11.52 -0.44 -5.23
N GLY A 214 10.95 -0.42 -4.01
CA GLY A 214 9.64 0.18 -3.75
C GLY A 214 9.62 1.72 -3.81
N HIS A 215 10.76 2.35 -4.07
CA HIS A 215 10.92 3.79 -4.26
C HIS A 215 11.35 4.18 -5.67
N ASP A 216 11.61 3.20 -6.55
CA ASP A 216 11.83 3.45 -7.98
C ASP A 216 10.49 3.43 -8.73
N MET A 217 9.94 4.62 -8.96
CA MET A 217 8.65 4.79 -9.62
C MET A 217 8.62 4.17 -11.02
N ALA A 218 9.70 4.26 -11.78
CA ALA A 218 9.77 3.68 -13.12
C ALA A 218 9.75 2.16 -13.07
N ALA A 219 10.49 1.57 -12.13
CA ALA A 219 10.51 0.13 -11.92
C ALA A 219 9.15 -0.39 -11.43
N LEU A 220 8.48 0.34 -10.54
CA LEU A 220 7.11 0.00 -10.09
C LEU A 220 6.14 0.00 -11.27
N ILE A 221 6.12 1.05 -12.10
CA ILE A 221 5.27 1.11 -13.29
C ILE A 221 5.55 -0.09 -14.20
N ASP A 222 6.81 -0.37 -14.49
CA ASP A 222 7.19 -1.52 -15.34
C ASP A 222 6.68 -2.85 -14.75
N VAL A 223 6.73 -3.03 -13.43
CA VAL A 223 6.19 -4.24 -12.78
C VAL A 223 4.68 -4.34 -12.98
N PHE A 224 3.92 -3.28 -12.74
CA PHE A 224 2.46 -3.31 -12.86
C PHE A 224 1.99 -3.46 -14.31
N ASP A 225 2.70 -2.86 -15.28
CA ASP A 225 2.41 -3.00 -16.71
C ASP A 225 2.65 -4.42 -17.25
N ASN A 226 3.60 -5.15 -16.63
CA ASN A 226 3.98 -6.50 -17.07
C ASN A 226 3.41 -7.61 -16.17
N LEU A 227 2.40 -7.31 -15.35
CA LEU A 227 1.70 -8.35 -14.60
C LEU A 227 1.08 -9.39 -15.56
N PRO A 228 1.17 -10.70 -15.25
CA PRO A 228 0.48 -11.73 -16.01
C PRO A 228 -1.02 -11.42 -16.15
N ALA A 229 -1.68 -11.93 -17.19
CA ALA A 229 -3.12 -11.74 -17.38
C ALA A 229 -3.92 -12.16 -16.14
N ALA A 230 -5.02 -11.46 -15.83
CA ALA A 230 -5.83 -11.75 -14.64
C ALA A 230 -6.49 -13.14 -14.70
N ASP A 231 -6.67 -13.72 -15.88
CA ASP A 231 -7.16 -15.08 -16.05
C ASP A 231 -6.05 -16.15 -16.12
N SER A 232 -4.81 -15.79 -15.79
CA SER A 232 -3.72 -16.75 -15.61
C SER A 232 -3.94 -17.66 -14.40
N ASP A 233 -3.14 -18.72 -14.29
CA ASP A 233 -3.28 -19.71 -13.23
C ASP A 233 -2.40 -19.44 -11.99
N VAL A 234 -1.47 -18.47 -12.06
CA VAL A 234 -0.47 -18.26 -11.01
C VAL A 234 -0.63 -16.87 -10.38
N PRO A 235 -0.84 -16.80 -9.06
CA PRO A 235 -0.88 -15.52 -8.35
C PRO A 235 0.51 -14.86 -8.36
N THR A 236 0.54 -13.52 -8.32
CA THR A 236 1.77 -12.75 -8.33
C THR A 236 2.02 -12.10 -6.97
N LEU A 237 3.25 -12.21 -6.48
CA LEU A 237 3.75 -11.47 -5.33
C LEU A 237 4.80 -10.46 -5.77
N ILE A 238 4.63 -9.22 -5.33
CA ILE A 238 5.61 -8.15 -5.45
C ILE A 238 6.25 -7.93 -4.08
N VAL A 239 7.54 -8.17 -3.96
CA VAL A 239 8.32 -7.81 -2.77
C VAL A 239 8.92 -6.44 -3.01
N ALA A 240 8.25 -5.39 -2.54
CA ALA A 240 8.70 -4.02 -2.66
C ALA A 240 9.70 -3.71 -1.53
N LYS A 241 10.97 -3.56 -1.87
CA LYS A 241 12.01 -3.14 -0.91
C LYS A 241 11.85 -1.66 -0.64
N THR A 242 11.47 -1.33 0.58
CA THR A 242 11.15 0.03 1.00
C THR A 242 11.93 0.42 2.26
N VAL A 243 11.83 1.68 2.62
CA VAL A 243 12.45 2.22 3.83
C VAL A 243 11.35 2.83 4.71
N LYS A 244 11.28 2.42 5.98
CA LYS A 244 10.33 2.97 6.93
C LYS A 244 10.57 4.46 7.12
N GLY A 245 9.53 5.30 6.99
CA GLY A 245 9.65 6.75 7.12
C GLY A 245 10.33 7.45 5.93
N HIS A 246 10.40 6.80 4.76
CA HIS A 246 11.13 7.24 3.57
C HIS A 246 10.87 8.70 3.19
N GLY A 247 11.98 9.41 2.91
CA GLY A 247 11.99 10.79 2.44
C GLY A 247 12.06 11.86 3.53
N VAL A 248 12.12 11.45 4.82
CA VAL A 248 12.25 12.37 5.95
C VAL A 248 13.39 11.92 6.85
N SER A 249 14.46 12.72 6.95
CA SER A 249 15.74 12.31 7.54
C SER A 249 15.64 11.79 8.98
N TYR A 250 14.79 12.35 9.81
CA TYR A 250 14.61 11.94 11.20
C TYR A 250 13.70 10.72 11.36
N MET A 251 12.94 10.33 10.31
CA MET A 251 12.08 9.14 10.29
C MET A 251 12.73 7.95 9.56
N ASP A 252 13.65 8.23 8.66
CA ASP A 252 14.21 7.28 7.70
C ASP A 252 14.86 6.08 8.41
N ASN A 253 14.38 4.87 8.10
CA ASN A 253 14.83 3.61 8.71
C ASN A 253 14.81 3.61 10.25
N ASN A 254 13.89 4.32 10.87
CA ASN A 254 13.80 4.46 12.31
C ASN A 254 12.50 3.82 12.86
N PRO A 255 12.60 2.65 13.56
CA PRO A 255 11.43 1.95 14.11
C PRO A 255 10.63 2.78 15.12
N ALA A 256 11.25 3.77 15.78
CA ALA A 256 10.58 4.64 16.76
C ALA A 256 9.45 5.46 16.12
N TRP A 257 9.53 5.72 14.81
CA TRP A 257 8.50 6.39 14.03
C TRP A 257 7.45 5.41 13.47
N HIS A 258 7.14 4.35 14.20
CA HIS A 258 6.03 3.47 13.80
C HIS A 258 4.69 4.21 13.84
N ALA A 259 4.41 4.94 14.92
CA ALA A 259 3.23 5.78 15.06
C ALA A 259 3.56 6.99 15.94
N GLY A 260 2.84 8.08 15.77
CA GLY A 260 3.03 9.28 16.60
C GLY A 260 2.41 10.53 15.98
N THR A 261 2.71 11.65 16.62
CA THR A 261 2.49 13.01 16.13
C THR A 261 3.82 13.73 16.04
N ILE A 262 3.89 14.76 15.21
CA ILE A 262 5.09 15.61 15.05
C ILE A 262 4.77 17.05 15.43
N THR A 263 5.81 17.80 15.83
CA THR A 263 5.71 19.25 16.10
C THR A 263 5.69 20.05 14.80
N ASP A 264 5.32 21.33 14.86
CA ASP A 264 5.38 22.24 13.73
C ASP A 264 6.80 22.32 13.13
N GLU A 265 7.84 22.35 13.99
CA GLU A 265 9.24 22.38 13.56
C GLU A 265 9.61 21.12 12.73
N TYR A 266 9.23 19.93 13.20
CA TYR A 266 9.43 18.68 12.47
C TYR A 266 8.61 18.64 11.17
N MET A 267 7.40 19.17 11.19
CA MET A 267 6.57 19.28 9.97
C MET A 267 7.25 20.16 8.92
N GLU A 268 7.69 21.37 9.30
CA GLU A 268 8.38 22.28 8.39
C GLU A 268 9.65 21.67 7.79
N GLN A 269 10.47 21.01 8.64
CA GLN A 269 11.65 20.29 8.19
C GLN A 269 11.30 19.21 7.16
N ALA A 270 10.34 18.34 7.48
CA ALA A 270 9.95 17.24 6.60
C ALA A 270 9.43 17.74 5.24
N LEU A 271 8.57 18.77 5.25
CA LEU A 271 8.05 19.36 4.01
C LEU A 271 9.17 19.98 3.15
N ALA A 272 10.15 20.62 3.78
CA ALA A 272 11.30 21.18 3.08
C ALA A 272 12.19 20.09 2.45
N GLU A 273 12.44 19.00 3.17
CA GLU A 273 13.24 17.85 2.70
C GLU A 273 12.54 17.17 1.49
N LEU A 274 11.26 16.84 1.62
CA LEU A 274 10.47 16.21 0.55
C LEU A 274 10.43 17.05 -0.73
N LYS A 275 10.22 18.35 -0.58
CA LYS A 275 10.21 19.30 -1.72
C LYS A 275 11.59 19.37 -2.37
N ALA A 276 12.65 19.51 -1.59
CA ALA A 276 14.02 19.61 -2.10
C ALA A 276 14.44 18.36 -2.89
N ASP A 277 14.06 17.16 -2.44
CA ASP A 277 14.34 15.91 -3.15
C ASP A 277 13.63 15.84 -4.51
N TYR A 278 12.36 16.23 -4.56
CA TYR A 278 11.62 16.27 -5.82
C TYR A 278 12.22 17.33 -6.80
N GLU A 279 12.48 18.54 -6.31
CA GLU A 279 13.04 19.63 -7.12
C GLU A 279 14.44 19.29 -7.65
N LYS A 280 15.26 18.58 -6.89
CA LYS A 280 16.57 18.11 -7.32
C LYS A 280 16.47 17.18 -8.53
N LYS A 281 15.42 16.37 -8.62
CA LYS A 281 15.20 15.41 -9.72
C LYS A 281 14.51 16.04 -10.92
N TRP A 282 13.52 16.89 -10.69
CA TRP A 282 12.58 17.34 -11.72
C TRP A 282 12.56 18.86 -11.99
N GLY A 283 13.32 19.64 -11.22
CA GLY A 283 13.20 21.10 -11.22
C GLY A 283 12.04 21.57 -10.33
N GLU A 284 11.78 22.88 -10.32
CA GLU A 284 10.69 23.46 -9.51
C GLU A 284 9.35 22.74 -9.75
N ALA A 285 8.62 22.50 -8.65
CA ALA A 285 7.35 21.76 -8.64
C ALA A 285 6.17 22.61 -9.13
#